data_9c0e6fdc0d9fd8a99f51cff0a30d9097
#
_entry.id   9c0e6fdc0d9fd8a99f51cff0a30d9097
#
_cell.length_a   1.000
_cell.length_b   1.000
_cell.length_c   1.000
_cell.angle_alpha   90.00
_cell.angle_beta   90.00
_cell.angle_gamma   90.00
#
_symmetry.space_group_name_H-M   'P 1'
#
loop_
_entity.id
_entity.type
_entity.pdbx_description
1 polymer ?
#
loop_
_entity_poly.entity_id
_entity_poly.type
_entity_poly.pdbx_seq_one_letter_code
_entity_poly.pdbx_strand_id
1 'polypeptide(L)'
;MRFTGFVGGLLLALPLRGAAQSIPPLLPHPVRDSAFAVHQLFKKHRHAAEGALGTGAASIVGMVSSSARGEHELVVVNALVTVVSTVVGLRQALRYGADRELLIVRQYEQGWALPPEVRRRLKPKYFRAVN
;
A
#
# COMPACT_ATOMS: atom_id res chain seq x y z
N MET A 1 -74.66 1.77 -9.70
CA MET A 1 -73.81 2.96 -9.80
C MET A 1 -72.37 2.52 -9.97
N ARG A 2 -71.84 2.75 -11.17
CA ARG A 2 -70.47 2.34 -11.56
C ARG A 2 -69.57 3.57 -11.41
N PHE A 3 -68.49 3.47 -10.62
CA PHE A 3 -67.39 4.45 -10.64
C PHE A 3 -66.14 3.75 -11.13
N THR A 4 -65.77 4.06 -12.35
CA THR A 4 -64.51 3.75 -13.00
C THR A 4 -63.51 4.81 -12.60
N GLY A 5 -62.55 4.47 -11.69
CA GLY A 5 -61.41 5.29 -11.33
C GLY A 5 -60.24 5.06 -12.32
N PHE A 6 -59.93 6.06 -13.10
CA PHE A 6 -58.83 6.14 -14.03
C PHE A 6 -57.55 6.49 -13.27
N VAL A 7 -56.63 5.53 -13.10
CA VAL A 7 -55.29 5.78 -12.53
C VAL A 7 -54.32 6.09 -13.66
N GLY A 8 -54.07 7.39 -13.86
CA GLY A 8 -53.09 7.88 -14.80
C GLY A 8 -51.65 7.59 -14.31
N GLY A 9 -50.96 6.71 -15.01
CA GLY A 9 -49.55 6.44 -14.77
C GLY A 9 -48.66 7.60 -15.26
N LEU A 10 -48.05 8.33 -14.33
CA LEU A 10 -47.07 9.34 -14.59
C LEU A 10 -45.70 8.67 -14.78
N LEU A 11 -45.34 8.39 -16.03
CA LEU A 11 -43.99 7.94 -16.41
C LEU A 11 -43.01 9.12 -16.33
N LEU A 12 -42.30 9.21 -15.21
CA LEU A 12 -41.14 10.08 -15.05
C LEU A 12 -39.97 9.55 -15.88
N ALA A 13 -39.82 10.08 -17.09
CA ALA A 13 -38.64 9.90 -17.91
C ALA A 13 -37.46 10.68 -17.29
N LEU A 14 -36.63 9.99 -16.52
CA LEU A 14 -35.35 10.51 -16.04
C LEU A 14 -34.38 10.59 -17.23
N PRO A 15 -33.84 11.78 -17.57
CA PRO A 15 -32.77 11.86 -18.56
C PRO A 15 -31.51 11.23 -18.00
N LEU A 16 -31.12 10.07 -18.52
CA LEU A 16 -29.79 9.48 -18.34
C LEU A 16 -28.78 10.45 -18.99
N ARG A 17 -28.31 11.41 -18.19
CA ARG A 17 -27.10 12.16 -18.52
C ARG A 17 -25.95 11.18 -18.43
N GLY A 18 -25.61 10.57 -19.56
CA GLY A 18 -24.34 9.89 -19.73
C GLY A 18 -23.22 10.90 -19.49
N ALA A 19 -22.64 10.90 -18.30
CA ALA A 19 -21.38 11.54 -18.07
C ALA A 19 -20.35 10.84 -18.96
N ALA A 20 -20.10 11.42 -20.16
CA ALA A 20 -18.96 11.06 -20.96
C ALA A 20 -17.73 11.29 -20.06
N GLN A 21 -17.22 10.22 -19.46
CA GLN A 21 -15.94 10.24 -18.77
C GLN A 21 -14.92 10.58 -19.85
N SER A 22 -14.47 11.84 -19.87
CA SER A 22 -13.36 12.27 -20.68
C SER A 22 -12.16 11.45 -20.25
N ILE A 23 -11.79 10.45 -21.03
CA ILE A 23 -10.56 9.70 -20.89
C ILE A 23 -9.45 10.75 -20.95
N PRO A 24 -8.67 10.94 -19.86
CA PRO A 24 -7.59 11.89 -19.89
C PRO A 24 -6.62 11.47 -21.01
N PRO A 25 -6.09 12.43 -21.79
CA PRO A 25 -5.19 12.11 -22.89
C PRO A 25 -4.03 11.28 -22.32
N LEU A 26 -3.81 10.12 -22.92
CA LEU A 26 -2.66 9.24 -22.65
C LEU A 26 -1.38 10.03 -23.00
N LEU A 27 -0.85 10.75 -22.03
CA LEU A 27 0.47 11.33 -22.17
C LEU A 27 1.44 10.16 -22.34
N PRO A 28 2.33 10.19 -23.35
CA PRO A 28 3.37 9.19 -23.50
C PRO A 28 4.36 9.35 -22.34
N HIS A 29 4.05 8.71 -21.21
CA HIS A 29 4.98 8.61 -20.11
C HIS A 29 6.01 7.54 -20.48
N PRO A 30 7.28 7.74 -20.19
CA PRO A 30 8.26 6.67 -20.23
C PRO A 30 7.88 5.64 -19.16
N VAL A 31 6.95 4.77 -19.52
CA VAL A 31 6.28 3.78 -18.65
C VAL A 31 7.31 2.93 -17.90
N ARG A 32 8.45 2.70 -18.52
CA ARG A 32 9.48 1.78 -18.02
C ARG A 32 10.22 2.30 -16.80
N ASP A 33 10.54 3.59 -16.75
CA ASP A 33 11.38 4.14 -15.69
C ASP A 33 10.62 4.34 -14.38
N SER A 34 9.36 4.77 -14.46
CA SER A 34 8.57 5.02 -13.25
C SER A 34 8.06 3.73 -12.60
N ALA A 35 7.67 2.71 -13.38
CA ALA A 35 7.32 1.39 -12.86
C ALA A 35 8.52 0.73 -12.16
N PHE A 36 9.71 0.82 -12.78
CA PHE A 36 10.95 0.36 -12.18
C PHE A 36 11.27 1.10 -10.86
N ALA A 37 11.11 2.43 -10.84
CA ALA A 37 11.35 3.22 -9.64
C ALA A 37 10.37 2.87 -8.49
N VAL A 38 9.11 2.59 -8.81
CA VAL A 38 8.12 2.08 -7.84
C VAL A 38 8.56 0.73 -7.30
N HIS A 39 8.95 -0.21 -8.17
CA HIS A 39 9.47 -1.51 -7.76
C HIS A 39 10.67 -1.37 -6.79
N GLN A 40 11.65 -0.55 -7.11
CA GLN A 40 12.82 -0.31 -6.25
C GLN A 40 12.43 0.32 -4.89
N LEU A 41 11.48 1.24 -4.88
CA LEU A 41 10.95 1.84 -3.65
C LEU A 41 10.31 0.77 -2.76
N PHE A 42 9.42 -0.05 -3.32
CA PHE A 42 8.71 -1.09 -2.58
C PHE A 42 9.66 -2.20 -2.12
N LYS A 43 10.56 -2.68 -2.97
CA LYS A 43 11.59 -3.66 -2.64
C LYS A 43 12.41 -3.21 -1.42
N LYS A 44 12.92 -1.98 -1.44
CA LYS A 44 13.70 -1.43 -0.32
C LYS A 44 12.93 -1.42 0.99
N HIS A 45 11.67 -0.97 0.98
CA HIS A 45 10.85 -0.90 2.19
C HIS A 45 10.38 -2.27 2.67
N ARG A 46 10.22 -3.24 1.77
CA ARG A 46 9.93 -4.63 2.10
C ARG A 46 11.10 -5.27 2.83
N HIS A 47 12.32 -5.14 2.32
CA HIS A 47 13.51 -5.60 3.03
C HIS A 47 13.69 -4.94 4.41
N ALA A 48 13.36 -3.65 4.53
CA ALA A 48 13.39 -2.98 5.84
C ALA A 48 12.30 -3.53 6.79
N ALA A 49 11.12 -3.90 6.27
CA ALA A 49 10.07 -4.55 7.05
C ALA A 49 10.51 -5.95 7.53
N GLU A 50 11.07 -6.74 6.63
CA GLU A 50 11.62 -8.07 6.92
C GLU A 50 12.72 -7.99 7.99
N GLY A 51 13.65 -7.03 7.85
CA GLY A 51 14.69 -6.79 8.85
C GLY A 51 14.13 -6.39 10.21
N ALA A 52 13.13 -5.52 10.27
CA ALA A 52 12.48 -5.13 11.51
C ALA A 52 11.75 -6.30 12.18
N LEU A 53 11.01 -7.09 11.42
CA LEU A 53 10.32 -8.29 11.92
C LEU A 53 11.32 -9.35 12.40
N GLY A 54 12.42 -9.55 11.66
CA GLY A 54 13.51 -10.44 12.06
C GLY A 54 14.18 -10.00 13.37
N THR A 55 14.41 -8.71 13.56
CA THR A 55 14.91 -8.15 14.81
C THR A 55 13.94 -8.41 15.97
N GLY A 56 12.63 -8.19 15.74
CA GLY A 56 11.60 -8.50 16.72
C GLY A 56 11.62 -9.97 17.14
N ALA A 57 11.70 -10.89 16.18
CA ALA A 57 11.76 -12.33 16.43
C ALA A 57 13.05 -12.72 17.22
N ALA A 58 14.19 -12.18 16.83
CA ALA A 58 15.46 -12.42 17.55
C ALA A 58 15.40 -11.90 18.99
N SER A 59 14.74 -10.76 19.23
CA SER A 59 14.56 -10.19 20.57
C SER A 59 13.67 -11.07 21.46
N ILE A 60 12.70 -11.78 20.91
CA ILE A 60 11.88 -12.76 21.65
C ILE A 60 12.79 -13.90 22.16
N VAL A 61 13.66 -14.43 21.31
CA VAL A 61 14.62 -15.46 21.69
C VAL A 61 15.57 -14.93 22.77
N GLY A 62 16.06 -13.69 22.60
CA GLY A 62 16.87 -13.00 23.61
C GLY A 62 16.16 -12.86 24.96
N MET A 63 14.88 -12.50 24.95
CA MET A 63 14.05 -12.35 26.14
C MET A 63 13.91 -13.69 26.92
N VAL A 64 13.62 -14.78 26.20
CA VAL A 64 13.50 -16.11 26.79
C VAL A 64 14.84 -16.54 27.44
N SER A 65 15.95 -16.37 26.72
CA SER A 65 17.27 -16.74 27.21
C SER A 65 17.74 -15.90 28.42
N SER A 66 17.45 -14.59 28.40
CA SER A 66 17.77 -13.70 29.53
C SER A 66 16.90 -13.98 30.75
N SER A 67 15.63 -14.31 30.54
CA SER A 67 14.74 -14.76 31.63
C SER A 67 15.25 -16.01 32.31
N ALA A 68 15.73 -16.99 31.54
CA ALA A 68 16.30 -18.23 32.08
C ALA A 68 17.60 -18.00 32.92
N ARG A 69 18.31 -16.89 32.62
CA ARG A 69 19.53 -16.50 33.39
C ARG A 69 19.26 -15.53 34.56
N GLY A 70 18.00 -15.10 34.71
CA GLY A 70 17.63 -14.13 35.75
C GLY A 70 18.05 -12.69 35.44
N GLU A 71 18.36 -12.38 34.17
CA GLU A 71 18.81 -11.05 33.72
C GLU A 71 17.62 -10.15 33.41
N HIS A 72 16.92 -9.67 34.43
CA HIS A 72 15.66 -8.94 34.29
C HIS A 72 15.77 -7.66 33.44
N GLU A 73 16.88 -6.94 33.51
CA GLU A 73 17.10 -5.73 32.73
C GLU A 73 17.12 -6.03 31.20
N LEU A 74 17.79 -7.12 30.83
CA LEU A 74 17.83 -7.54 29.42
C LEU A 74 16.47 -8.04 28.91
N VAL A 75 15.67 -8.63 29.79
CA VAL A 75 14.28 -9.02 29.45
C VAL A 75 13.46 -7.79 29.08
N VAL A 76 13.55 -6.71 29.87
CA VAL A 76 12.82 -5.45 29.59
C VAL A 76 13.29 -4.82 28.30
N VAL A 77 14.61 -4.73 28.08
CA VAL A 77 15.15 -4.18 26.82
C VAL A 77 14.69 -4.99 25.61
N ASN A 78 14.80 -6.30 25.66
CA ASN A 78 14.34 -7.18 24.56
C ASN A 78 12.83 -7.07 24.32
N ALA A 79 12.02 -6.93 25.36
CA ALA A 79 10.58 -6.71 25.23
C ALA A 79 10.27 -5.41 24.49
N LEU A 80 10.93 -4.30 24.84
CA LEU A 80 10.77 -3.02 24.15
C LEU A 80 11.21 -3.10 22.69
N VAL A 81 12.35 -3.71 22.41
CA VAL A 81 12.83 -3.93 21.03
C VAL A 81 11.83 -4.76 20.24
N THR A 82 11.28 -5.81 20.82
CA THR A 82 10.26 -6.64 20.17
C THR A 82 9.04 -5.82 19.77
N VAL A 83 8.48 -5.05 20.69
CA VAL A 83 7.28 -4.24 20.44
C VAL A 83 7.56 -3.21 19.33
N VAL A 84 8.62 -2.43 19.46
CA VAL A 84 8.95 -1.38 18.49
C VAL A 84 9.22 -1.97 17.11
N SER A 85 10.05 -3.03 17.04
CA SER A 85 10.40 -3.66 15.76
C SER A 85 9.19 -4.31 15.08
N THR A 86 8.30 -4.94 15.85
CA THR A 86 7.08 -5.54 15.31
C THR A 86 6.13 -4.48 14.77
N VAL A 87 5.89 -3.40 15.51
CA VAL A 87 5.01 -2.31 15.06
C VAL A 87 5.56 -1.65 13.79
N VAL A 88 6.86 -1.34 13.77
CA VAL A 88 7.51 -0.74 12.60
C VAL A 88 7.48 -1.69 11.39
N GLY A 89 7.84 -2.95 11.59
CA GLY A 89 7.86 -3.97 10.55
C GLY A 89 6.48 -4.21 9.96
N LEU A 90 5.46 -4.39 10.81
CA LEU A 90 4.08 -4.60 10.36
C LEU A 90 3.53 -3.40 9.60
N ARG A 91 3.75 -2.19 10.11
CA ARG A 91 3.33 -0.96 9.43
C ARG A 91 3.98 -0.81 8.05
N GLN A 92 5.26 -1.18 7.92
CA GLN A 92 5.94 -1.15 6.63
C GLN A 92 5.43 -2.26 5.70
N ALA A 93 5.22 -3.48 6.20
CA ALA A 93 4.69 -4.59 5.42
C ALA A 93 3.29 -4.28 4.85
N LEU A 94 2.38 -3.74 5.66
CA LEU A 94 1.06 -3.32 5.22
C LEU A 94 1.11 -2.19 4.19
N ARG A 95 2.07 -1.28 4.31
CA ARG A 95 2.18 -0.12 3.41
C ARG A 95 2.87 -0.44 2.10
N TYR A 96 3.82 -1.38 2.11
CA TYR A 96 4.67 -1.73 0.95
C TYR A 96 4.56 -3.20 0.57
N GLY A 97 3.38 -3.80 0.79
CA GLY A 97 3.10 -5.18 0.39
C GLY A 97 3.16 -5.38 -1.13
N ALA A 98 3.43 -6.62 -1.55
CA ALA A 98 3.54 -6.98 -2.96
C ALA A 98 2.25 -6.71 -3.74
N ASP A 99 1.09 -7.00 -3.15
CA ASP A 99 -0.21 -6.78 -3.79
C ASP A 99 -0.47 -5.31 -4.10
N ARG A 100 -0.08 -4.43 -3.17
CA ARG A 100 -0.20 -2.99 -3.37
C ARG A 100 0.76 -2.48 -4.45
N GLU A 101 1.96 -3.02 -4.52
CA GLU A 101 2.93 -2.73 -5.57
C GLU A 101 2.35 -3.10 -6.94
N LEU A 102 1.88 -4.33 -7.09
CA LEU A 102 1.28 -4.83 -8.34
C LEU A 102 0.08 -3.99 -8.78
N LEU A 103 -0.79 -3.62 -7.85
CA LEU A 103 -1.95 -2.78 -8.14
C LEU A 103 -1.52 -1.40 -8.67
N ILE A 104 -0.55 -0.76 -8.03
CA ILE A 104 -0.06 0.58 -8.42
C ILE A 104 0.63 0.53 -9.78
N VAL A 105 1.48 -0.48 -10.02
CA VAL A 105 2.17 -0.66 -11.30
C VAL A 105 1.16 -0.91 -12.41
N ARG A 106 0.19 -1.81 -12.21
CA ARG A 106 -0.86 -2.10 -13.19
C ARG A 106 -1.70 -0.86 -13.52
N GLN A 107 -2.11 -0.10 -12.50
CA GLN A 107 -2.85 1.15 -12.73
C GLN A 107 -2.01 2.17 -13.53
N TYR A 108 -0.73 2.27 -13.22
CA TYR A 108 0.19 3.15 -13.94
C TYR A 108 0.37 2.71 -15.41
N GLU A 109 0.49 1.42 -15.69
CA GLU A 109 0.54 0.86 -17.05
C GLU A 109 -0.76 1.11 -17.85
N GLN A 110 -1.90 1.21 -17.16
CA GLN A 110 -3.19 1.58 -17.74
C GLN A 110 -3.33 3.10 -18.00
N GLY A 111 -2.29 3.89 -17.71
CA GLY A 111 -2.29 5.34 -17.91
C GLY A 111 -2.78 6.16 -16.71
N TRP A 112 -3.05 5.53 -15.56
CA TRP A 112 -3.41 6.25 -14.33
C TRP A 112 -2.19 6.93 -13.72
N ALA A 113 -2.40 8.12 -13.14
CA ALA A 113 -1.34 8.81 -12.43
C ALA A 113 -0.94 8.04 -11.16
N LEU A 114 0.36 8.00 -10.86
CA LEU A 114 0.84 7.43 -9.61
C LEU A 114 0.21 8.12 -8.39
N PRO A 115 -0.19 7.37 -7.35
CA PRO A 115 -0.71 7.93 -6.12
C PRO A 115 0.25 8.99 -5.55
N PRO A 116 -0.26 10.12 -5.03
CA PRO A 116 0.58 11.23 -4.57
C PRO A 116 1.54 10.84 -3.46
N GLU A 117 1.16 9.89 -2.62
CA GLU A 117 2.01 9.32 -1.56
C GLU A 117 3.22 8.55 -2.10
N VAL A 118 3.06 7.83 -3.20
CA VAL A 118 4.15 7.11 -3.87
C VAL A 118 5.04 8.11 -4.59
N ARG A 119 4.44 9.00 -5.39
CA ARG A 119 5.16 10.02 -6.17
C ARG A 119 6.07 10.89 -5.31
N ARG A 120 5.61 11.33 -4.13
CA ARG A 120 6.42 12.13 -3.19
C ARG A 120 7.63 11.38 -2.62
N ARG A 121 7.63 10.05 -2.66
CA ARG A 121 8.70 9.20 -2.11
C ARG A 121 9.66 8.68 -3.19
N LEU A 122 9.32 8.83 -4.46
CA LEU A 122 10.21 8.50 -5.56
C LEU A 122 11.36 9.50 -5.61
N LYS A 123 12.53 9.03 -5.21
CA LYS A 123 13.78 9.81 -5.26
C LYS A 123 14.55 9.46 -6.53
N PRO A 124 15.40 10.36 -7.06
CA PRO A 124 16.19 10.10 -8.28
C PRO A 124 16.98 8.80 -8.27
N LYS A 125 17.41 8.34 -7.08
CA LYS A 125 18.16 7.08 -6.92
C LYS A 125 17.37 5.82 -7.30
N TYR A 126 16.02 5.87 -7.26
CA TYR A 126 15.20 4.72 -7.62
C TYR A 126 15.03 4.54 -9.13
N PHE A 127 15.39 5.55 -9.92
CA PHE A 127 15.37 5.51 -11.38
C PHE A 127 16.66 4.99 -12.00
N ARG A 128 17.70 4.77 -11.18
CA ARG A 128 18.98 4.25 -11.63
C ARG A 128 19.02 2.74 -11.44
N ALA A 129 19.41 2.00 -12.49
CA ALA A 129 19.74 0.59 -12.34
C ALA A 129 20.92 0.46 -11.36
N VAL A 130 20.81 -0.45 -10.41
CA VAL A 130 21.95 -0.81 -9.55
C VAL A 130 22.80 -1.76 -10.39
N ASN A 131 23.94 -1.25 -10.88
CA ASN A 131 24.98 -2.08 -11.49
C ASN A 131 25.72 -2.85 -10.41
#